data_aab9127640e80ba13bd7c0ae9b06334f
#
_entry.id   aab9127640e80ba13bd7c0ae9b06334f
#
_cell.length_a   1.000
_cell.length_b   1.000
_cell.length_c   1.000
_cell.angle_alpha   90.00
_cell.angle_beta   90.00
_cell.angle_gamma   90.00
#
_symmetry.space_group_name_H-M   'P 1'
#
loop_
_entity.id
_entity.type
_entity.pdbx_description
1 polymer ?
#
loop_
_entity_poly.entity_id
_entity_poly.type
_entity_poly.pdbx_seq_one_letter_code
_entity_poly.pdbx_strand_id
1 'polypeptide(L)'
;MTGTEIFNRVCFLLGYYDFLKDNDQTKKLAFIQIINQIADDLNLSKIASLSDSLTLTPKQAEALIYGVCMLFALSLKDSNTAKVYSALYNVKRSVALNIQEKREDVLPYPLDGGV
;
A
#
# COMPACT_ATOMS: atom_id res chain seq x y z
N MET A 1 -8.74 -6.69 -5.20
CA MET A 1 -7.75 -7.36 -4.33
C MET A 1 -8.28 -7.36 -2.91
N THR A 2 -8.36 -8.52 -2.30
CA THR A 2 -8.85 -8.63 -0.91
C THR A 2 -7.73 -8.36 0.08
N GLY A 3 -8.11 -8.07 1.33
CA GLY A 3 -7.13 -7.92 2.40
C GLY A 3 -6.29 -9.18 2.60
N THR A 4 -6.90 -10.36 2.44
CA THR A 4 -6.17 -11.63 2.53
C THR A 4 -5.10 -11.74 1.43
N GLU A 5 -5.43 -11.34 0.22
CA GLU A 5 -4.46 -11.34 -0.88
C GLU A 5 -3.30 -10.38 -0.59
N ILE A 6 -3.61 -9.20 -0.05
CA ILE A 6 -2.59 -8.23 0.34
C ILE A 6 -1.69 -8.84 1.42
N PHE A 7 -2.29 -9.45 2.45
CA PHE A 7 -1.55 -10.08 3.52
C PHE A 7 -0.60 -11.16 3.02
N ASN A 8 -1.12 -12.06 2.18
CA ASN A 8 -0.32 -13.15 1.61
C ASN A 8 0.86 -12.60 0.80
N ARG A 9 0.61 -11.57 0.00
CA ARG A 9 1.64 -10.99 -0.84
C ARG A 9 2.72 -10.30 -0.03
N VAL A 10 2.33 -9.56 0.99
CA VAL A 10 3.26 -8.87 1.88
C VAL A 10 4.14 -9.88 2.64
N CYS A 11 3.52 -10.92 3.21
CA CYS A 11 4.28 -11.95 3.90
C CYS A 11 5.25 -12.66 2.96
N PHE A 12 4.84 -12.90 1.72
CA PHE A 12 5.70 -13.53 0.73
C PHE A 12 6.90 -12.64 0.40
N LEU A 13 6.65 -11.35 0.15
CA LEU A 13 7.71 -10.41 -0.21
C LEU A 13 8.72 -10.21 0.93
N LEU A 14 8.24 -10.22 2.17
CA LEU A 14 9.09 -10.01 3.33
C LEU A 14 9.74 -11.29 3.85
N GLY A 15 9.32 -12.45 3.33
CA GLY A 15 9.84 -13.74 3.79
C GLY A 15 9.28 -14.20 5.13
N TYR A 16 8.15 -13.65 5.56
CA TYR A 16 7.52 -13.99 6.84
C TYR A 16 6.50 -15.11 6.64
N TYR A 17 6.96 -16.26 6.18
CA TYR A 17 6.07 -17.37 5.80
C TYR A 17 5.30 -17.96 6.97
N ASP A 18 5.83 -17.86 8.17
CA ASP A 18 5.15 -18.40 9.36
C ASP A 18 3.85 -17.64 9.65
N PHE A 19 3.77 -16.38 9.28
CA PHE A 19 2.55 -15.59 9.46
C PHE A 19 1.40 -16.09 8.60
N LEU A 20 1.69 -16.76 7.50
CA LEU A 20 0.65 -17.30 6.62
C LEU A 20 -0.15 -18.41 7.27
N LYS A 21 0.43 -19.07 8.28
CA LYS A 21 -0.21 -20.17 9.00
C LYS A 21 -0.85 -19.71 10.31
N ASP A 22 -0.65 -18.45 10.67
CA ASP A 22 -1.09 -17.92 11.94
C ASP A 22 -2.55 -17.45 11.83
N ASN A 23 -3.39 -17.89 12.76
CA ASN A 23 -4.81 -17.48 12.81
C ASN A 23 -5.08 -16.51 13.95
N ASP A 24 -4.06 -15.81 14.43
CA ASP A 24 -4.20 -14.85 15.52
C ASP A 24 -5.03 -13.65 15.06
N GLN A 25 -6.21 -13.48 15.66
CA GLN A 25 -7.12 -12.40 15.31
C GLN A 25 -6.54 -11.03 15.64
N THR A 26 -5.76 -10.91 16.69
CA THR A 26 -5.12 -9.65 17.06
C THR A 26 -4.16 -9.19 15.97
N LYS A 27 -3.37 -10.12 15.43
CA LYS A 27 -2.44 -9.81 14.33
C LYS A 27 -3.19 -9.42 13.06
N LYS A 28 -4.30 -10.09 12.78
CA LYS A 28 -5.12 -9.77 11.60
C LYS A 28 -5.73 -8.38 11.72
N LEU A 29 -6.21 -8.02 12.91
CA LEU A 29 -6.75 -6.67 13.13
C LEU A 29 -5.67 -5.61 12.99
N ALA A 30 -4.48 -5.86 13.53
CA ALA A 30 -3.36 -4.95 13.37
C ALA A 30 -2.98 -4.78 11.89
N PHE A 31 -3.02 -5.86 11.14
CA PHE A 31 -2.71 -5.81 9.72
C PHE A 31 -3.75 -4.99 8.95
N ILE A 32 -5.03 -5.13 9.29
CA ILE A 32 -6.09 -4.32 8.69
C ILE A 32 -5.82 -2.83 8.93
N GLN A 33 -5.40 -2.46 10.12
CA GLN A 33 -5.06 -1.07 10.43
C GLN A 33 -3.91 -0.57 9.57
N ILE A 34 -2.90 -1.40 9.35
CA ILE A 34 -1.77 -1.07 8.49
C ILE A 34 -2.24 -0.83 7.06
N ILE A 35 -3.06 -1.75 6.54
CA ILE A 35 -3.63 -1.59 5.19
C ILE A 35 -4.38 -0.27 5.08
N ASN A 36 -5.24 0.02 6.06
CA ASN A 36 -6.07 1.21 6.02
C ASN A 36 -5.26 2.50 6.13
N GLN A 37 -4.17 2.47 6.87
CA GLN A 37 -3.29 3.62 6.98
C GLN A 37 -2.67 3.97 5.62
N ILE A 38 -2.21 2.97 4.89
CA ILE A 38 -1.65 3.19 3.56
C ILE A 38 -2.75 3.52 2.55
N ALA A 39 -3.91 2.86 2.65
CA ALA A 39 -5.04 3.18 1.77
C ALA A 39 -5.45 4.64 1.92
N ASP A 40 -5.48 5.15 3.15
CA ASP A 40 -5.79 6.55 3.40
C ASP A 40 -4.75 7.47 2.74
N ASP A 41 -3.48 7.15 2.85
CA ASP A 41 -2.40 7.92 2.24
C ASP A 41 -2.49 7.94 0.71
N LEU A 42 -3.07 6.90 0.12
CA LEU A 42 -3.24 6.79 -1.33
C LEU A 42 -4.63 7.24 -1.80
N ASN A 43 -5.45 7.78 -0.91
CA ASN A 43 -6.83 8.18 -1.22
C ASN A 43 -7.69 7.02 -1.70
N LEU A 44 -7.51 5.86 -1.09
CA LEU A 44 -8.27 4.66 -1.41
C LEU A 44 -9.29 4.37 -0.30
N SER A 45 -10.28 3.53 -0.61
CA SER A 45 -11.24 3.09 0.38
C SER A 45 -10.59 2.21 1.44
N LYS A 46 -11.16 2.22 2.63
CA LYS A 46 -10.68 1.37 3.73
C LYS A 46 -11.44 0.06 3.75
N ILE A 47 -10.84 -0.94 4.40
CA ILE A 47 -11.50 -2.24 4.60
C ILE A 47 -11.80 -2.44 6.08
N ALA A 48 -12.85 -3.22 6.36
CA ALA A 48 -13.23 -3.58 7.72
C ALA A 48 -12.77 -4.98 8.09
N SER A 49 -12.59 -5.86 7.09
CA SER A 49 -12.12 -7.22 7.31
C SER A 49 -11.22 -7.64 6.15
N LEU A 50 -10.45 -8.71 6.37
CA LEU A 50 -9.56 -9.23 5.32
C LEU A 50 -10.31 -9.82 4.14
N SER A 51 -11.59 -10.11 4.28
CA SER A 51 -12.40 -10.60 3.17
C SER A 51 -12.91 -9.47 2.27
N ASP A 52 -12.81 -8.23 2.72
CA ASP A 52 -13.21 -7.09 1.91
C ASP A 52 -12.26 -6.91 0.73
N SER A 53 -12.79 -6.40 -0.37
CA SER A 53 -12.01 -6.21 -1.58
C SER A 53 -11.86 -4.74 -1.90
N LEU A 54 -10.69 -4.40 -2.44
CA LEU A 54 -10.39 -3.07 -2.97
C LEU A 54 -10.28 -3.15 -4.48
N THR A 55 -10.90 -2.20 -5.17
CA THR A 55 -10.74 -2.05 -6.62
C THR A 55 -9.55 -1.15 -6.88
N LEU A 56 -8.48 -1.70 -7.41
CA LEU A 56 -7.21 -1.01 -7.58
C LEU A 56 -6.72 -1.09 -9.00
N THR A 57 -6.14 0.01 -9.49
CA THR A 57 -5.33 -0.05 -10.70
C THR A 57 -4.02 -0.76 -10.37
N PRO A 58 -3.28 -1.27 -11.37
CA PRO A 58 -1.98 -1.89 -11.10
C PRO A 58 -1.02 -0.96 -10.35
N LYS A 59 -1.02 0.31 -10.66
CA LYS A 59 -0.15 1.28 -9.98
C LYS A 59 -0.54 1.49 -8.53
N GLN A 60 -1.84 1.57 -8.26
CA GLN A 60 -2.34 1.66 -6.89
C GLN A 60 -2.02 0.41 -6.09
N ALA A 61 -2.16 -0.76 -6.71
CA ALA A 61 -1.86 -2.03 -6.05
C ALA A 61 -0.39 -2.12 -5.66
N GLU A 62 0.52 -1.75 -6.56
CA GLU A 62 1.95 -1.73 -6.24
C GLU A 62 2.27 -0.79 -5.07
N ALA A 63 1.74 0.43 -5.12
CA ALA A 63 1.98 1.40 -4.06
C ALA A 63 1.45 0.88 -2.72
N LEU A 64 0.24 0.33 -2.72
CA LEU A 64 -0.36 -0.21 -1.51
C LEU A 64 0.49 -1.33 -0.92
N ILE A 65 0.90 -2.29 -1.74
CA ILE A 65 1.70 -3.43 -1.29
C ILE A 65 3.02 -2.95 -0.68
N TYR A 66 3.73 -2.05 -1.34
CA TYR A 66 5.02 -1.57 -0.83
C TYR A 66 4.86 -0.75 0.45
N GLY A 67 3.80 0.06 0.54
CA GLY A 67 3.52 0.79 1.77
C GLY A 67 3.20 -0.13 2.93
N VAL A 68 2.41 -1.16 2.70
CA VAL A 68 2.09 -2.14 3.73
C VAL A 68 3.35 -2.92 4.15
N CYS A 69 4.21 -3.30 3.18
CA CYS A 69 5.49 -3.94 3.50
C CYS A 69 6.34 -3.05 4.41
N MET A 70 6.41 -1.76 4.12
CA MET A 70 7.16 -0.81 4.93
C MET A 70 6.66 -0.78 6.37
N LEU A 71 5.35 -0.59 6.56
CA LEU A 71 4.79 -0.48 7.90
C LEU A 71 4.82 -1.81 8.65
N PHE A 72 4.60 -2.92 7.95
CA PHE A 72 4.63 -4.23 8.58
C PHE A 72 6.06 -4.56 9.08
N ALA A 73 7.06 -4.27 8.25
CA ALA A 73 8.46 -4.43 8.66
C ALA A 73 8.79 -3.56 9.87
N LEU A 74 8.32 -2.31 9.89
CA LEU A 74 8.50 -1.43 11.04
C LEU A 74 7.87 -2.02 12.30
N SER A 75 6.68 -2.59 12.18
CA SER A 75 5.97 -3.18 13.32
C SER A 75 6.73 -4.36 13.91
N LEU A 76 7.54 -5.04 13.09
CA LEU A 76 8.37 -6.16 13.51
C LEU A 76 9.80 -5.74 13.83
N LYS A 77 10.05 -4.43 13.87
CA LYS A 77 11.35 -3.83 14.21
C LYS A 77 12.46 -4.20 13.23
N ASP A 78 12.09 -4.49 11.99
CA ASP A 78 13.04 -4.74 10.91
C ASP A 78 13.28 -3.43 10.17
N SER A 79 14.12 -2.59 10.73
CA SER A 79 14.35 -1.25 10.20
C SER A 79 15.05 -1.25 8.85
N ASN A 80 15.92 -2.23 8.58
CA ASN A 80 16.61 -2.31 7.31
C ASN A 80 15.65 -2.59 6.16
N THR A 81 14.77 -3.57 6.34
CA THR A 81 13.75 -3.89 5.35
C THR A 81 12.77 -2.72 5.18
N ALA A 82 12.40 -2.09 6.29
CA ALA A 82 11.50 -0.94 6.26
C ALA A 82 12.08 0.21 5.44
N LYS A 83 13.39 0.46 5.54
CA LYS A 83 14.05 1.51 4.76
C LYS A 83 13.98 1.23 3.26
N VAL A 84 14.20 -0.02 2.86
CA VAL A 84 14.12 -0.41 1.45
C VAL A 84 12.72 -0.15 0.92
N TYR A 85 11.70 -0.61 1.64
CA TYR A 85 10.32 -0.43 1.20
C TYR A 85 9.83 1.00 1.31
N SER A 86 10.40 1.80 2.23
CA SER A 86 10.12 3.22 2.30
C SER A 86 10.53 3.94 1.02
N ALA A 87 11.72 3.64 0.51
CA ALA A 87 12.21 4.21 -0.73
C ALA A 87 11.33 3.78 -1.92
N LEU A 88 10.98 2.50 -1.98
CA LEU A 88 10.12 1.98 -3.03
C LEU A 88 8.71 2.58 -2.97
N TYR A 89 8.17 2.69 -1.76
CA TYR A 89 6.85 3.25 -1.57
C TYR A 89 6.77 4.70 -2.03
N ASN A 90 7.78 5.51 -1.69
CA ASN A 90 7.79 6.91 -2.08
C ASN A 90 7.71 7.07 -3.61
N VAL A 91 8.44 6.25 -4.35
CA VAL A 91 8.39 6.27 -5.81
C VAL A 91 7.03 5.82 -6.31
N LYS A 92 6.52 4.71 -5.81
CA LYS A 92 5.24 4.15 -6.28
C LYS A 92 4.07 5.03 -5.89
N ARG A 93 4.13 5.63 -4.72
CA ARG A 93 3.12 6.58 -4.26
C ARG A 93 3.01 7.76 -5.21
N SER A 94 4.14 8.34 -5.58
CA SER A 94 4.16 9.48 -6.52
C SER A 94 3.53 9.10 -7.85
N VAL A 95 3.87 7.93 -8.37
CA VAL A 95 3.31 7.47 -9.64
C VAL A 95 1.80 7.28 -9.53
N ALA A 96 1.33 6.64 -8.47
CA ALA A 96 -0.09 6.37 -8.28
C ALA A 96 -0.89 7.67 -8.14
N LEU A 97 -0.39 8.63 -7.36
CA LEU A 97 -1.08 9.90 -7.14
C LEU A 97 -1.00 10.82 -8.36
N ASN A 98 0.11 10.81 -9.08
CA ASN A 98 0.24 11.61 -10.29
C ASN A 98 -0.75 11.21 -11.36
N ILE A 99 -1.05 9.92 -11.47
CA ILE A 99 -2.08 9.46 -12.41
C ILE A 99 -3.44 10.05 -12.03
N GLN A 100 -3.77 10.11 -10.76
CA GLN A 100 -5.00 10.72 -10.29
C GLN A 100 -5.02 12.22 -10.58
N GLU A 101 -3.93 12.90 -10.31
CA GLU A 101 -3.82 14.33 -10.55
C GLU A 101 -3.98 14.66 -12.04
N LYS A 102 -3.40 13.89 -12.91
CA LYS A 102 -3.52 14.09 -14.34
C LYS A 102 -4.96 13.94 -14.84
N ARG A 103 -5.73 13.09 -14.20
CA ARG A 103 -7.15 12.92 -14.54
C ARG A 103 -7.97 14.13 -14.14
N GLU A 104 -7.64 14.73 -13.02
CA GLU A 104 -8.34 15.90 -12.52
C GLU A 104 -7.88 17.16 -13.21
N ASP A 105 -6.60 17.25 -13.46
CA ASP A 105 -5.98 18.42 -14.05
C ASP A 105 -5.84 18.24 -15.55
N VAL A 106 -6.95 18.39 -16.22
CA VAL A 106 -6.98 18.30 -17.69
C VAL A 106 -6.50 19.55 -18.34
N LEU A 107 -6.33 20.63 -17.57
CA LEU A 107 -5.94 21.93 -18.10
C LEU A 107 -4.50 21.90 -18.52
N PRO A 108 -4.28 22.49 -19.63
CA PRO A 108 -2.93 22.59 -20.12
C PRO A 108 -2.11 23.54 -19.31
N TYR A 109 -1.92 23.84 -19.26
CA TYR A 109 -1.22 24.47 -18.58
C TYR A 109 -0.45 25.19 -19.12
N PRO A 110 -0.49 25.41 -19.46
CA PRO A 110 0.15 25.77 -19.79
C PRO A 110 0.64 26.38 -19.80
N LEU A 111 0.41 26.67 -19.96
CA LEU A 111 0.72 26.96 -19.99
C LEU A 111 1.60 27.29 -19.72
N ASP A 112 1.89 27.38 -19.54
CA ASP A 112 2.57 27.44 -19.22
C ASP A 112 3.33 27.64 -19.44
N GLY A 113 3.35 27.69 -19.75
CA GLY A 113 3.95 27.73 -19.86
C GLY A 113 4.44 27.95 -20.20
N GLY A 114 4.25 28.02 -20.30
CA GLY A 114 4.64 28.16 -20.54
C GLY A 114 5.14 28.44 -20.85
N VAL A 115 5.09 28.73 -20.84
CA VAL A 115 5.51 28.85 -20.95
C VAL A 115 5.85 29.07 -20.82
#